data_26b095a5106d75bf27856aa94a32a0e6
#
_entry.id   26b095a5106d75bf27856aa94a32a0e6
#
_cell.length_a   1.000
_cell.length_b   1.000
_cell.length_c   1.000
_cell.angle_alpha   90.00
_cell.angle_beta   90.00
_cell.angle_gamma   90.00
#
_symmetry.space_group_name_H-M   'P 1'
#
loop_
_entity.id
_entity.type
_entity.pdbx_description
1 polymer ?
#
loop_
_entity_poly.entity_id
_entity_poly.type
_entity_poly.pdbx_seq_one_letter_code
_entity_poly.pdbx_strand_id
1 'polypeptide(L)'
;MPERLMMEDAALAEEARNGNAAAFVKLAKRWWTPLYRISWNISGSASCAAQITERTLLAAIHSVEPTLFTRVPFKVFLYRVAVRLTLTREPPASTGRQPQDALGTIREVLQRLDPLDSAALVLREIEQLPVEEVAAILSASSEEVRTRIHRAILSLTRSVGEIAGSDAIPATG
;
A
#
# COMPACT_ATOMS: atom_id res chain seq x y z
N MET A 1 7.85 -21.14 -8.93
CA MET A 1 7.94 -20.00 -9.86
C MET A 1 8.15 -18.64 -9.17
N PRO A 2 7.69 -18.33 -7.94
CA PRO A 2 7.92 -17.01 -7.34
C PRO A 2 9.38 -16.71 -6.98
N GLU A 3 10.16 -17.68 -6.49
CA GLU A 3 11.56 -17.47 -6.07
C GLU A 3 12.49 -17.00 -7.20
N ARG A 4 12.31 -17.52 -8.42
CA ARG A 4 13.12 -17.12 -9.58
C ARG A 4 12.91 -15.65 -9.95
N LEU A 5 11.66 -15.18 -9.89
CA LEU A 5 11.33 -13.76 -10.14
C LEU A 5 11.89 -12.83 -9.05
N MET A 6 11.94 -13.32 -7.81
CA MET A 6 12.47 -12.53 -6.68
C MET A 6 13.99 -12.35 -6.76
N MET A 7 14.72 -13.40 -7.17
CA MET A 7 16.17 -13.30 -7.43
C MET A 7 16.46 -12.39 -8.62
N GLU A 8 15.60 -12.41 -9.65
CA GLU A 8 15.72 -11.58 -10.83
C GLU A 8 15.54 -10.08 -10.51
N ASP A 9 14.59 -9.74 -9.64
CA ASP A 9 14.35 -8.36 -9.22
C ASP A 9 15.49 -7.80 -8.36
N ALA A 10 16.04 -8.61 -7.47
CA ALA A 10 17.21 -8.22 -6.68
C ALA A 10 18.45 -7.99 -7.57
N ALA A 11 18.66 -8.85 -8.57
CA ALA A 11 19.72 -8.69 -9.56
C ALA A 11 19.54 -7.43 -10.40
N LEU A 12 18.30 -7.13 -10.86
CA LEU A 12 17.99 -5.90 -11.58
C LEU A 12 18.24 -4.65 -10.74
N ALA A 13 17.94 -4.69 -9.45
CA ALA A 13 18.21 -3.58 -8.54
C ALA A 13 19.71 -3.35 -8.37
N GLU A 14 20.50 -4.42 -8.29
CA GLU A 14 21.96 -4.33 -8.22
C GLU A 14 22.57 -3.78 -9.51
N GLU A 15 22.12 -4.28 -10.66
CA GLU A 15 22.57 -3.75 -11.96
C GLU A 15 22.22 -2.25 -12.11
N ALA A 16 21.00 -1.84 -11.70
CA ALA A 16 20.59 -0.45 -11.73
C ALA A 16 21.45 0.43 -10.82
N ARG A 17 21.82 -0.06 -9.63
CA ARG A 17 22.74 0.61 -8.72
C ARG A 17 24.11 0.82 -9.33
N ASN A 18 24.56 -0.14 -10.14
CA ASN A 18 25.85 -0.08 -10.86
C ASN A 18 25.77 0.78 -12.15
N GLY A 19 24.68 1.54 -12.37
CA GLY A 19 24.52 2.46 -13.46
C GLY A 19 23.80 1.90 -14.70
N ASN A 20 23.28 0.67 -14.65
CA ASN A 20 22.51 0.10 -15.74
C ASN A 20 21.08 0.68 -15.77
N ALA A 21 20.90 1.76 -16.56
CA ALA A 21 19.59 2.41 -16.72
C ALA A 21 18.50 1.46 -17.28
N ALA A 22 18.88 0.50 -18.13
CA ALA A 22 17.92 -0.46 -18.70
C ALA A 22 17.39 -1.42 -17.62
N ALA A 23 18.22 -1.82 -16.67
CA ALA A 23 17.79 -2.61 -15.51
C ALA A 23 16.81 -1.84 -14.62
N PHE A 24 17.08 -0.54 -14.37
CA PHE A 24 16.14 0.33 -13.66
C PHE A 24 14.80 0.44 -14.35
N VAL A 25 14.78 0.66 -15.65
CA VAL A 25 13.54 0.75 -16.42
C VAL A 25 12.73 -0.54 -16.36
N LYS A 26 13.38 -1.71 -16.41
CA LYS A 26 12.70 -3.01 -16.24
C LYS A 26 12.07 -3.14 -14.86
N LEU A 27 12.82 -2.80 -13.82
CA LEU A 27 12.35 -2.82 -12.43
C LEU A 27 11.17 -1.87 -12.22
N ALA A 28 11.29 -0.63 -12.71
CA ALA A 28 10.23 0.37 -12.63
C ALA A 28 8.96 -0.07 -13.36
N LYS A 29 9.06 -0.60 -14.58
CA LYS A 29 7.90 -1.13 -15.31
C LYS A 29 7.17 -2.24 -14.57
N ARG A 30 7.89 -3.10 -13.85
CA ARG A 30 7.31 -4.21 -13.08
C ARG A 30 6.63 -3.73 -11.80
N TRP A 31 7.24 -2.80 -11.08
CA TRP A 31 6.83 -2.44 -9.72
C TRP A 31 6.06 -1.13 -9.60
N TRP A 32 6.06 -0.28 -10.64
CA TRP A 32 5.35 1.01 -10.59
C TRP A 32 3.87 0.86 -10.21
N THR A 33 3.13 0.04 -10.96
CA THR A 33 1.69 -0.11 -10.76
C THR A 33 1.32 -0.69 -9.40
N PRO A 34 1.95 -1.78 -8.91
CA PRO A 34 1.67 -2.29 -7.57
C PRO A 34 1.98 -1.27 -6.47
N LEU A 35 3.13 -0.60 -6.52
CA LEU A 35 3.53 0.38 -5.51
C LEU A 35 2.62 1.61 -5.52
N TYR A 36 2.29 2.11 -6.71
CA TYR A 36 1.36 3.23 -6.87
C TYR A 36 -0.01 2.91 -6.28
N ARG A 37 -0.55 1.72 -6.59
CA ARG A 37 -1.86 1.27 -6.12
C ARG A 37 -1.95 1.21 -4.60
N ILE A 38 -0.95 0.60 -3.95
CA ILE A 38 -0.88 0.55 -2.48
C ILE A 38 -0.83 1.95 -1.89
N SER A 39 0.11 2.76 -2.37
CA SER A 39 0.30 4.13 -1.87
C SER A 39 -0.93 4.98 -2.06
N TRP A 40 -1.62 4.82 -3.20
CA TRP A 40 -2.85 5.56 -3.50
C TRP A 40 -4.03 5.13 -2.60
N ASN A 41 -4.22 3.82 -2.41
CA ASN A 41 -5.31 3.33 -1.56
C ASN A 41 -5.14 3.73 -0.08
N ILE A 42 -3.91 3.81 0.40
CA ILE A 42 -3.62 4.24 1.78
C ILE A 42 -3.65 5.77 1.90
N SER A 43 -3.04 6.52 0.97
CA SER A 43 -2.92 7.98 1.08
C SER A 43 -4.10 8.76 0.52
N GLY A 44 -4.90 8.17 -0.37
CA GLY A 44 -5.98 8.83 -1.10
C GLY A 44 -5.55 9.89 -2.12
N SER A 45 -4.25 10.11 -2.29
CA SER A 45 -3.69 11.17 -3.12
C SER A 45 -2.84 10.63 -4.27
N ALA A 46 -3.24 10.94 -5.51
CA ALA A 46 -2.52 10.51 -6.70
C ALA A 46 -1.09 11.08 -6.76
N SER A 47 -0.92 12.36 -6.39
CA SER A 47 0.40 12.99 -6.36
C SER A 47 1.30 12.39 -5.28
N CYS A 48 0.74 12.08 -4.11
CA CYS A 48 1.44 11.40 -3.04
C CYS A 48 1.86 9.99 -3.46
N ALA A 49 0.96 9.22 -4.06
CA ALA A 49 1.24 7.88 -4.53
C ALA A 49 2.37 7.83 -5.57
N ALA A 50 2.38 8.77 -6.53
CA ALA A 50 3.44 8.87 -7.53
C ALA A 50 4.81 9.15 -6.88
N GLN A 51 4.88 10.11 -5.97
CA GLN A 51 6.12 10.46 -5.25
C GLN A 51 6.64 9.31 -4.38
N ILE A 52 5.72 8.60 -3.68
CA ILE A 52 6.10 7.45 -2.86
C ILE A 52 6.63 6.32 -3.73
N THR A 53 5.97 6.05 -4.87
CA THR A 53 6.41 5.03 -5.82
C THR A 53 7.82 5.31 -6.33
N GLU A 54 8.08 6.54 -6.77
CA GLU A 54 9.40 6.97 -7.22
C GLU A 54 10.45 6.82 -6.11
N ARG A 55 10.17 7.35 -4.92
CA ARG A 55 11.08 7.24 -3.77
C ARG A 55 11.33 5.80 -3.35
N THR A 56 10.33 4.93 -3.45
CA THR A 56 10.49 3.51 -3.14
C THR A 56 11.41 2.81 -4.12
N LEU A 57 11.25 3.09 -5.42
CA LEU A 57 12.12 2.53 -6.46
C LEU A 57 13.56 3.05 -6.33
N LEU A 58 13.73 4.33 -6.04
CA LEU A 58 15.06 4.90 -5.77
C LEU A 58 15.68 4.30 -4.51
N ALA A 59 14.92 4.11 -3.44
CA ALA A 59 15.40 3.46 -2.24
C ALA A 59 15.87 2.01 -2.52
N ALA A 60 15.18 1.29 -3.39
CA ALA A 60 15.60 -0.07 -3.76
C ALA A 60 16.96 -0.11 -4.46
N ILE A 61 17.33 0.93 -5.22
CA ILE A 61 18.62 1.04 -5.89
C ILE A 61 19.71 1.51 -4.92
N HIS A 62 19.39 2.47 -4.06
CA HIS A 62 20.35 3.08 -3.14
C HIS A 62 20.49 2.32 -1.81
N SER A 63 19.54 1.48 -1.46
CA SER A 63 19.59 0.67 -0.22
C SER A 63 20.51 -0.53 -0.42
N VAL A 64 21.57 -0.30 -0.18
CA VAL A 64 22.74 -0.68 0.48
C VAL A 64 23.02 -2.12 0.73
N GLU A 65 22.62 -3.13 0.70
CA GLU A 65 23.28 -4.44 0.80
C GLU A 65 22.52 -5.53 0.05
N PRO A 66 23.17 -6.17 -0.94
CA PRO A 66 22.63 -7.39 -1.56
C PRO A 66 22.27 -8.47 -0.53
N THR A 67 22.94 -8.46 0.62
CA THR A 67 22.70 -9.37 1.74
C THR A 67 21.35 -9.16 2.44
N LEU A 68 20.72 -7.99 2.35
CA LEU A 68 19.37 -7.78 2.89
C LEU A 68 18.32 -8.57 2.10
N PHE A 69 18.50 -8.72 0.79
CA PHE A 69 17.56 -9.46 -0.06
C PHE A 69 17.66 -10.98 0.08
N THR A 70 18.71 -11.49 0.69
CA THR A 70 18.81 -12.92 1.06
C THR A 70 17.95 -13.27 2.26
N ARG A 71 17.62 -12.28 3.11
CA ARG A 71 16.83 -12.46 4.33
C ARG A 71 15.38 -12.03 4.20
N VAL A 72 15.10 -11.05 3.33
CA VAL A 72 13.76 -10.50 3.12
C VAL A 72 13.45 -10.49 1.63
N PRO A 73 12.37 -11.12 1.18
CA PRO A 73 11.97 -11.07 -0.22
C PRO A 73 11.90 -9.63 -0.76
N PHE A 74 12.41 -9.41 -1.97
CA PHE A 74 12.47 -8.08 -2.59
C PHE A 74 11.11 -7.38 -2.62
N LYS A 75 10.04 -8.11 -2.92
CA LYS A 75 8.65 -7.64 -2.85
C LYS A 75 8.29 -7.10 -1.46
N VAL A 76 8.60 -7.87 -0.41
CA VAL A 76 8.32 -7.47 0.98
C VAL A 76 9.08 -6.21 1.35
N PHE A 77 10.34 -6.09 0.90
CA PHE A 77 11.14 -4.89 1.09
C PHE A 77 10.49 -3.68 0.42
N LEU A 78 10.13 -3.76 -0.86
CA LEU A 78 9.48 -2.66 -1.59
C LEU A 78 8.18 -2.21 -0.91
N TYR A 79 7.33 -3.15 -0.55
CA TYR A 79 6.05 -2.85 0.08
C TYR A 79 6.24 -2.25 1.47
N ARG A 80 7.20 -2.73 2.25
CA ARG A 80 7.57 -2.15 3.54
C ARG A 80 8.01 -0.68 3.40
N VAL A 81 8.86 -0.38 2.43
CA VAL A 81 9.32 0.99 2.17
C VAL A 81 8.16 1.88 1.73
N ALA A 82 7.33 1.42 0.79
CA ALA A 82 6.17 2.18 0.29
C ALA A 82 5.17 2.48 1.41
N VAL A 83 4.79 1.47 2.20
CA VAL A 83 3.87 1.64 3.34
C VAL A 83 4.47 2.62 4.36
N ARG A 84 5.72 2.44 4.74
CA ARG A 84 6.39 3.32 5.71
C ARG A 84 6.41 4.77 5.22
N LEU A 85 6.76 5.02 3.97
CA LEU A 85 6.76 6.35 3.38
C LEU A 85 5.35 6.95 3.33
N THR A 86 4.33 6.14 3.11
CA THR A 86 2.93 6.58 3.11
C THR A 86 2.48 6.99 4.52
N LEU A 87 2.81 6.17 5.52
CA LEU A 87 2.39 6.39 6.91
C LEU A 87 3.13 7.53 7.61
N THR A 88 4.36 7.84 7.20
CA THR A 88 5.16 8.93 7.79
C THR A 88 4.84 10.31 7.21
N ARG A 89 3.94 10.38 6.23
CA ARG A 89 3.53 11.62 5.60
C ARG A 89 2.37 12.25 6.35
N GLU A 90 2.35 13.58 6.41
CA GLU A 90 1.14 14.30 6.84
C GLU A 90 0.00 13.97 5.85
N PRO A 91 -1.20 13.65 6.37
CA PRO A 91 -2.36 13.41 5.52
C PRO A 91 -2.59 14.66 4.65
N PRO A 92 -2.88 14.50 3.36
CA PRO A 92 -3.25 15.64 2.53
C PRO A 92 -4.45 16.34 3.16
N ALA A 93 -4.42 17.68 3.21
CA ALA A 93 -5.58 18.45 3.60
C ALA A 93 -6.79 17.92 2.81
N SER A 94 -7.84 17.52 3.52
CA SER A 94 -9.03 16.95 2.92
C SER A 94 -9.53 17.90 1.84
N THR A 95 -9.26 17.57 0.59
CA THR A 95 -9.92 18.26 -0.53
C THR A 95 -11.37 17.84 -0.42
N GLY A 96 -12.25 18.75 -0.04
CA GLY A 96 -13.67 18.53 0.19
C GLY A 96 -14.46 18.13 -1.08
N ARG A 97 -13.90 17.27 -1.88
CA ARG A 97 -14.50 16.69 -3.06
C ARG A 97 -15.28 15.45 -2.61
N GLN A 98 -16.59 15.55 -2.60
CA GLN A 98 -17.43 14.39 -2.34
C GLN A 98 -17.14 13.30 -3.36
N PRO A 99 -17.03 12.03 -2.92
CA PRO A 99 -16.85 10.91 -3.82
C PRO A 99 -18.06 10.79 -4.72
N GLN A 100 -17.81 10.69 -6.04
CA GLN A 100 -18.87 10.57 -7.04
C GLN A 100 -19.18 9.10 -7.38
N ASP A 101 -18.46 8.15 -6.75
CA ASP A 101 -18.62 6.72 -6.97
C ASP A 101 -18.36 5.90 -5.69
N ALA A 102 -18.82 4.66 -5.68
CA ALA A 102 -18.65 3.75 -4.55
C ALA A 102 -17.17 3.51 -4.17
N LEU A 103 -16.26 3.53 -5.15
CA LEU A 103 -14.82 3.37 -4.91
C LEU A 103 -14.22 4.60 -4.21
N GLY A 104 -14.71 5.79 -4.55
CA GLY A 104 -14.35 7.03 -3.85
C GLY A 104 -14.79 6.99 -2.39
N THR A 105 -16.01 6.52 -2.13
CA THR A 105 -16.54 6.35 -0.77
C THR A 105 -15.69 5.36 0.06
N ILE A 106 -15.36 4.20 -0.49
CA ILE A 106 -14.50 3.21 0.21
C ILE A 106 -13.14 3.83 0.53
N ARG A 107 -12.56 4.58 -0.39
CA ARG A 107 -11.27 5.24 -0.17
C ARG A 107 -11.33 6.30 0.92
N GLU A 108 -12.38 7.11 0.97
CA GLU A 108 -12.57 8.07 2.07
C GLU A 108 -12.66 7.37 3.42
N VAL A 109 -13.38 6.26 3.49
CA VAL A 109 -13.48 5.50 4.72
C VAL A 109 -12.11 4.92 5.11
N LEU A 110 -11.35 4.37 4.15
CA LEU A 110 -9.98 3.87 4.39
C LEU A 110 -9.05 4.96 4.98
N GLN A 111 -9.21 6.21 4.55
CA GLN A 111 -8.42 7.33 5.06
C GLN A 111 -8.82 7.79 6.47
N ARG A 112 -10.02 7.45 6.93
CA ARG A 112 -10.49 7.73 8.30
C ARG A 112 -10.09 6.64 9.29
N LEU A 113 -9.64 5.48 8.81
CA LEU A 113 -9.12 4.41 9.66
C LEU A 113 -7.79 4.78 10.30
N ASP A 114 -7.42 4.05 11.36
CA ASP A 114 -6.03 4.03 11.81
C ASP A 114 -5.12 3.68 10.61
N PRO A 115 -4.04 4.42 10.36
CA PRO A 115 -3.22 4.23 9.18
C PRO A 115 -2.65 2.82 9.03
N LEU A 116 -2.31 2.14 10.14
CA LEU A 116 -1.82 0.77 10.10
C LEU A 116 -2.95 -0.24 9.86
N ASP A 117 -4.15 0.03 10.34
CA ASP A 117 -5.33 -0.80 10.09
C ASP A 117 -5.75 -0.70 8.61
N SER A 118 -5.71 0.52 8.05
CA SER A 118 -5.92 0.76 6.62
C SER A 118 -4.87 0.05 5.77
N ALA A 119 -3.58 0.16 6.12
CA ALA A 119 -2.50 -0.52 5.43
C ALA A 119 -2.65 -2.05 5.49
N ALA A 120 -3.00 -2.62 6.65
CA ALA A 120 -3.22 -4.06 6.79
C ALA A 120 -4.36 -4.56 5.90
N LEU A 121 -5.47 -3.80 5.85
CA LEU A 121 -6.62 -4.13 5.02
C LEU A 121 -6.29 -4.03 3.53
N VAL A 122 -5.64 -2.95 3.09
CA VAL A 122 -5.22 -2.76 1.69
C VAL A 122 -4.29 -3.88 1.24
N LEU A 123 -3.28 -4.23 2.03
CA LEU A 123 -2.34 -5.29 1.71
C LEU A 123 -3.02 -6.65 1.64
N ARG A 124 -3.97 -6.94 2.54
CA ARG A 124 -4.66 -8.22 2.60
C ARG A 124 -5.71 -8.36 1.52
N GLU A 125 -6.63 -7.39 1.39
CA GLU A 125 -7.83 -7.53 0.56
C GLU A 125 -7.63 -7.02 -0.87
N ILE A 126 -6.85 -5.96 -1.06
CA ILE A 126 -6.61 -5.38 -2.39
C ILE A 126 -5.41 -6.06 -3.06
N GLU A 127 -4.30 -6.22 -2.33
CA GLU A 127 -3.10 -6.89 -2.85
C GLU A 127 -3.12 -8.41 -2.67
N GLN A 128 -4.12 -8.94 -1.96
CA GLN A 128 -4.34 -10.37 -1.72
C GLN A 128 -3.11 -11.10 -1.14
N LEU A 129 -2.36 -10.40 -0.27
CA LEU A 129 -1.18 -10.98 0.35
C LEU A 129 -1.56 -11.94 1.50
N PRO A 130 -0.81 -13.04 1.68
CA PRO A 130 -0.93 -13.85 2.89
C PRO A 130 -0.70 -13.03 4.15
N VAL A 131 -1.35 -13.37 5.26
CA VAL A 131 -1.22 -12.66 6.54
C VAL A 131 0.25 -12.59 6.99
N GLU A 132 1.02 -13.63 6.73
CA GLU A 132 2.44 -13.74 7.06
C GLU A 132 3.29 -12.71 6.28
N GLU A 133 2.97 -12.48 5.00
CA GLU A 133 3.62 -11.43 4.21
C GLU A 133 3.22 -10.03 4.70
N VAL A 134 1.95 -9.82 5.01
CA VAL A 134 1.47 -8.54 5.58
C VAL A 134 2.17 -8.27 6.92
N ALA A 135 2.30 -9.28 7.78
CA ALA A 135 3.01 -9.20 9.04
C ALA A 135 4.49 -8.81 8.84
N ALA A 136 5.15 -9.44 7.87
CA ALA A 136 6.51 -9.09 7.51
C ALA A 136 6.63 -7.65 6.98
N ILE A 137 5.68 -7.18 6.15
CA ILE A 137 5.66 -5.81 5.62
C ILE A 137 5.45 -4.78 6.74
N LEU A 138 4.50 -5.03 7.64
CA LEU A 138 4.15 -4.11 8.73
C LEU A 138 5.08 -4.23 9.95
N SER A 139 6.00 -5.20 9.96
CA SER A 139 6.86 -5.53 11.11
C SER A 139 6.03 -5.84 12.37
N ALA A 140 4.96 -6.59 12.20
CA ALA A 140 3.99 -6.98 13.21
C ALA A 140 3.85 -8.51 13.29
N SER A 141 3.17 -9.04 14.31
CA SER A 141 2.80 -10.45 14.36
C SER A 141 1.59 -10.75 13.47
N SER A 142 1.43 -11.99 13.05
CA SER A 142 0.24 -12.42 12.28
C SER A 142 -1.05 -12.23 13.05
N GLU A 143 -1.03 -12.36 14.38
CA GLU A 143 -2.18 -12.12 15.25
C GLU A 143 -2.55 -10.63 15.28
N GLU A 144 -1.56 -9.75 15.42
CA GLU A 144 -1.77 -8.31 15.37
C GLU A 144 -2.35 -7.88 14.01
N VAL A 145 -1.84 -8.44 12.90
CA VAL A 145 -2.38 -8.17 11.56
C VAL A 145 -3.85 -8.58 11.45
N ARG A 146 -4.22 -9.78 11.93
CA ARG A 146 -5.63 -10.22 11.94
C ARG A 146 -6.52 -9.27 12.76
N THR A 147 -6.03 -8.82 13.90
CA THR A 147 -6.74 -7.85 14.77
C THR A 147 -6.92 -6.51 14.05
N ARG A 148 -5.90 -6.00 13.37
CA ARG A 148 -5.97 -4.75 12.60
C ARG A 148 -6.97 -4.86 11.45
N ILE A 149 -6.92 -5.95 10.69
CA ILE A 149 -7.87 -6.21 9.58
C ILE A 149 -9.30 -6.26 10.12
N HIS A 150 -9.54 -6.97 11.23
CA HIS A 150 -10.86 -7.06 11.83
C HIS A 150 -11.40 -5.69 12.26
N ARG A 151 -10.58 -4.86 12.93
CA ARG A 151 -10.96 -3.50 13.30
C ARG A 151 -11.28 -2.64 12.09
N ALA A 152 -10.47 -2.73 11.01
CA ALA A 152 -10.69 -2.03 9.78
C ALA A 152 -12.03 -2.41 9.14
N ILE A 153 -12.35 -3.71 9.07
CA ILE A 153 -13.61 -4.21 8.52
C ILE A 153 -14.80 -3.71 9.32
N LEU A 154 -14.74 -3.79 10.66
CA LEU A 154 -15.82 -3.28 11.53
C LEU A 154 -16.07 -1.78 11.32
N SER A 155 -15.01 -0.99 11.20
CA SER A 155 -15.11 0.44 10.95
C SER A 155 -15.69 0.75 9.57
N LEU A 156 -15.29 -0.01 8.53
CA LEU A 156 -15.86 0.08 7.19
C LEU A 156 -17.37 -0.22 7.20
N THR A 157 -17.76 -1.32 7.82
CA THR A 157 -19.18 -1.74 7.88
C THR A 157 -20.04 -0.68 8.55
N ARG A 158 -19.54 -0.07 9.64
CA ARG A 158 -20.23 1.02 10.31
C ARG A 158 -20.40 2.23 9.40
N SER A 159 -19.31 2.69 8.77
CA SER A 159 -19.34 3.87 7.92
C SER A 159 -20.23 3.70 6.68
N VAL A 160 -20.23 2.49 6.09
CA VAL A 160 -21.13 2.17 4.96
C VAL A 160 -22.59 2.17 5.43
N GLY A 161 -22.87 1.63 6.64
CA GLY A 161 -24.19 1.65 7.23
C GLY A 161 -24.72 3.08 7.49
N GLU A 162 -23.87 3.99 7.95
CA GLU A 162 -24.19 5.39 8.17
C GLU A 162 -24.52 6.12 6.85
N ILE A 163 -23.77 5.86 5.79
CA ILE A 163 -24.01 6.43 4.46
C ILE A 163 -25.32 5.90 3.88
N ALA A 164 -25.55 4.59 3.94
CA ALA A 164 -26.78 3.97 3.44
C ALA A 164 -28.03 4.40 4.24
N GLY A 165 -27.87 4.67 5.55
CA GLY A 165 -28.96 5.19 6.39
C GLY A 165 -29.26 6.67 6.18
N SER A 166 -28.28 7.46 5.65
CA SER A 166 -28.47 8.88 5.35
C SER A 166 -29.24 9.13 4.04
N ASP A 167 -29.23 8.15 3.14
CA ASP A 167 -30.01 8.19 1.88
C ASP A 167 -31.45 7.69 2.03
N ALA A 168 -31.87 7.29 3.24
CA ALA A 168 -33.26 6.98 3.53
C ALA A 168 -34.09 8.27 3.54
N ILE A 169 -34.82 8.48 2.46
CA ILE A 169 -35.76 9.52 2.13
C ILE A 169 -36.55 9.97 3.35
N PRO A 170 -36.71 11.30 3.59
CA PRO A 170 -37.69 11.77 4.54
C PRO A 170 -39.09 11.36 4.05
N ALA A 171 -39.74 10.52 4.86
CA ALA A 171 -41.13 10.20 4.64
C ALA A 171 -41.92 11.51 4.60
N THR A 172 -42.40 11.86 3.41
CA THR A 172 -43.36 12.95 3.16
C THR A 172 -44.64 12.62 3.96
N GLY A 173 -44.86 13.32 5.05
CA GLY A 173 -46.14 13.45 5.70
C GLY A 173 -46.96 14.58 5.09
#